data_d575f97be27c618d47fea3fec7857f57
#
_entry.id   d575f97be27c618d47fea3fec7857f57
#
_cell.length_a   1.000
_cell.length_b   1.000
_cell.length_c   1.000
_cell.angle_alpha   90.00
_cell.angle_beta   90.00
_cell.angle_gamma   90.00
#
_symmetry.space_group_name_H-M   'P 1'
#
loop_
_entity.id
_entity.type
_entity.pdbx_description
1 polymer ?
#
loop_
_entity_poly.entity_id
_entity_poly.type
_entity_poly.pdbx_seq_one_letter_code
_entity_poly.pdbx_strand_id
1 'polypeptide(L)'
;MAQYELILLGSPSEDDLSAVEDRLTDIGATFGMSIPDDLALRVGADASLRNPVASTAALYFGGDPSINADLVKALEAARVPIVPIVPAGGSVAAMVPAEIAATNVYFFDPSDTQRDGLTAVALEALGLLRRQRRVFISYRRNDSREAAVQLHDELSARGFDVFLDTHDIIPGDLFQEMLWHRLADCDVVIMLDTVDYFGSKWTKQELGRSLAQGIHILRIVWPGHAPTRHLSLSETVQLAAADLDGDKRLAPAVISEVVCRTESLRSRSVASRHREIAGALRVEIERLGGKFEGIGAHRAMALTLPNGLAVQAYPVVGVPTAELLNDVHEKARASGDGRFPCLVYDHHGIRPAWMAHLQWLDSLITEVRALKVFDAAWELAAWDS
;
A
#
# COMPACT_ATOMS: atom_id res chain seq x y z
N MET A 1 -5.50 3.53 24.52
CA MET A 1 -4.80 4.66 23.85
C MET A 1 -4.51 4.24 22.43
N ALA A 2 -4.79 5.11 21.47
CA ALA A 2 -4.59 4.81 20.06
C ALA A 2 -3.12 4.45 19.77
N GLN A 3 -2.92 3.46 18.90
CA GLN A 3 -1.60 3.01 18.45
C GLN A 3 -1.03 3.91 17.35
N TYR A 4 -1.93 4.60 16.64
CA TYR A 4 -1.61 5.51 15.55
C TYR A 4 -2.21 6.88 15.82
N GLU A 5 -1.48 7.93 15.43
CA GLU A 5 -1.97 9.30 15.51
C GLU A 5 -1.69 10.03 14.19
N LEU A 6 -2.73 10.54 13.56
CA LEU A 6 -2.61 11.43 12.41
C LEU A 6 -2.90 12.86 12.85
N ILE A 7 -1.94 13.75 12.61
CA ILE A 7 -2.01 15.17 12.96
C ILE A 7 -2.29 15.96 11.69
N LEU A 8 -3.33 16.80 11.71
CA LEU A 8 -3.73 17.67 10.62
C LEU A 8 -3.38 19.13 11.00
N LEU A 9 -2.47 19.73 10.26
CA LEU A 9 -1.88 21.05 10.53
C LEU A 9 -2.12 22.01 9.35
N GLY A 10 -1.81 23.29 9.56
CA GLY A 10 -1.93 24.32 8.55
C GLY A 10 -3.37 24.78 8.38
N SER A 11 -3.86 24.84 7.14
CA SER A 11 -5.15 25.42 6.78
C SER A 11 -6.08 24.41 6.07
N PRO A 12 -6.41 23.24 6.69
CA PRO A 12 -7.37 22.33 6.09
C PRO A 12 -8.78 22.96 6.07
N SER A 13 -9.54 22.74 5.00
CA SER A 13 -10.96 23.08 4.98
C SER A 13 -11.78 22.09 5.80
N GLU A 14 -13.02 22.44 6.18
CA GLU A 14 -13.93 21.50 6.84
C GLU A 14 -14.22 20.29 5.96
N ASP A 15 -14.33 20.48 4.65
CA ASP A 15 -14.53 19.41 3.67
C ASP A 15 -13.31 18.46 3.60
N ASP A 16 -12.09 18.98 3.69
CA ASP A 16 -10.88 18.17 3.73
C ASP A 16 -10.82 17.32 5.00
N LEU A 17 -11.15 17.91 6.15
CA LEU A 17 -11.17 17.21 7.44
C LEU A 17 -12.19 16.07 7.42
N SER A 18 -13.43 16.36 7.01
CA SER A 18 -14.51 15.36 6.94
C SER A 18 -14.18 14.25 5.95
N ALA A 19 -13.71 14.58 4.75
CA ALA A 19 -13.39 13.59 3.73
C ALA A 19 -12.23 12.66 4.16
N VAL A 20 -11.19 13.21 4.79
CA VAL A 20 -10.08 12.42 5.33
C VAL A 20 -10.55 11.49 6.46
N GLU A 21 -11.37 11.98 7.39
CA GLU A 21 -11.91 11.18 8.48
C GLU A 21 -12.81 10.04 7.99
N ASP A 22 -13.73 10.32 7.06
CA ASP A 22 -14.63 9.33 6.47
C ASP A 22 -13.85 8.24 5.74
N ARG A 23 -12.85 8.63 4.92
CA ARG A 23 -12.02 7.67 4.17
C ARG A 23 -11.10 6.86 5.07
N LEU A 24 -10.51 7.47 6.08
CA LEU A 24 -9.71 6.73 7.08
C LEU A 24 -10.57 5.74 7.86
N THR A 25 -11.82 6.09 8.15
CA THR A 25 -12.77 5.19 8.82
C THR A 25 -13.06 3.97 7.93
N ASP A 26 -13.39 4.17 6.66
CA ASP A 26 -13.67 3.09 5.70
C ASP A 26 -12.47 2.16 5.51
N ILE A 27 -11.30 2.74 5.27
CA ILE A 27 -10.08 1.97 5.04
C ILE A 27 -9.59 1.34 6.35
N GLY A 28 -9.68 2.06 7.46
CA GLY A 28 -9.38 1.56 8.80
C GLY A 28 -10.17 0.30 9.14
N ALA A 29 -11.47 0.29 8.86
CA ALA A 29 -12.31 -0.90 9.03
C ALA A 29 -11.79 -2.10 8.22
N THR A 30 -11.28 -1.86 6.99
CA THR A 30 -10.65 -2.93 6.19
C THR A 30 -9.37 -3.45 6.84
N PHE A 31 -8.61 -2.59 7.52
CA PHE A 31 -7.46 -2.99 8.35
C PHE A 31 -7.86 -3.64 9.69
N GLY A 32 -9.14 -3.65 10.04
CA GLY A 32 -9.62 -4.07 11.37
C GLY A 32 -9.30 -3.05 12.46
N MET A 33 -9.21 -1.77 12.11
CA MET A 33 -8.93 -0.64 13.00
C MET A 33 -10.17 0.24 13.12
N SER A 34 -10.34 0.86 14.27
CA SER A 34 -11.41 1.82 14.55
C SER A 34 -10.85 3.21 14.87
N ILE A 35 -11.61 4.25 14.51
CA ILE A 35 -11.34 5.64 14.90
C ILE A 35 -12.34 5.99 16.01
N PRO A 36 -11.92 6.57 17.14
CA PRO A 36 -10.55 7.01 17.49
C PRO A 36 -9.72 5.97 18.29
N ASP A 37 -10.20 4.74 18.50
CA ASP A 37 -9.60 3.81 19.48
C ASP A 37 -8.20 3.32 19.04
N ASP A 38 -8.05 2.98 17.74
CA ASP A 38 -6.78 2.50 17.18
C ASP A 38 -6.01 3.60 16.46
N LEU A 39 -6.72 4.50 15.75
CA LEU A 39 -6.16 5.65 15.05
C LEU A 39 -6.83 6.94 15.52
N ALA A 40 -6.11 7.78 16.24
CA ALA A 40 -6.60 9.09 16.67
C ALA A 40 -6.29 10.17 15.63
N LEU A 41 -7.28 11.02 15.33
CA LEU A 41 -7.10 12.24 14.55
C LEU A 41 -6.93 13.42 15.50
N ARG A 42 -5.91 14.26 15.25
CA ARG A 42 -5.66 15.49 15.99
C ARG A 42 -5.56 16.67 15.04
N VAL A 43 -6.24 17.75 15.36
CA VAL A 43 -6.26 18.95 14.49
C VAL A 43 -5.60 20.12 15.22
N GLY A 44 -4.67 20.79 14.55
CA GLY A 44 -4.06 22.01 15.03
C GLY A 44 -3.43 21.89 16.42
N ALA A 45 -3.89 22.68 17.38
CA ALA A 45 -3.33 22.76 18.74
C ALA A 45 -3.47 21.46 19.55
N ASP A 46 -4.45 20.60 19.23
CA ASP A 46 -4.65 19.30 19.89
C ASP A 46 -3.48 18.33 19.65
N ALA A 47 -2.65 18.61 18.68
CA ALA A 47 -1.42 17.85 18.40
C ALA A 47 -0.41 17.91 19.57
N SER A 48 -0.49 18.91 20.45
CA SER A 48 0.32 18.98 21.69
C SER A 48 -0.01 17.84 22.67
N LEU A 49 -1.17 17.22 22.53
CA LEU A 49 -1.64 16.10 23.37
C LEU A 49 -1.23 14.72 22.81
N ARG A 50 -0.33 14.69 21.81
CA ARG A 50 0.08 13.44 21.17
C ARG A 50 0.64 12.41 22.16
N ASN A 51 0.39 11.15 21.87
CA ASN A 51 1.00 10.04 22.58
C ASN A 51 2.42 9.77 22.00
N PRO A 52 3.51 9.97 22.76
CA PRO A 52 4.87 9.81 22.21
C PRO A 52 5.23 8.37 21.82
N VAL A 53 4.47 7.36 22.27
CA VAL A 53 4.68 5.95 21.91
C VAL A 53 3.81 5.49 20.73
N ALA A 54 2.85 6.31 20.28
CA ALA A 54 2.06 6.01 19.10
C ALA A 54 2.88 6.26 17.82
N SER A 55 2.64 5.44 16.79
CA SER A 55 3.13 5.74 15.45
C SER A 55 2.40 6.98 14.93
N THR A 56 3.14 8.08 14.80
CA THR A 56 2.57 9.40 14.50
C THR A 56 3.05 9.88 13.14
N ALA A 57 2.15 10.48 12.36
CA ALA A 57 2.46 11.24 11.16
C ALA A 57 1.65 12.54 11.12
N ALA A 58 2.10 13.52 10.35
CA ALA A 58 1.38 14.78 10.18
C ALA A 58 1.17 15.10 8.70
N LEU A 59 0.01 15.66 8.39
CA LEU A 59 -0.30 16.31 7.12
C LEU A 59 -0.37 17.82 7.37
N TYR A 60 0.43 18.58 6.62
CA TYR A 60 0.40 20.03 6.70
C TYR A 60 -0.30 20.59 5.46
N PHE A 61 -1.51 21.09 5.64
CA PHE A 61 -2.29 21.73 4.57
C PHE A 61 -1.77 23.15 4.32
N GLY A 62 -1.24 23.34 3.12
CA GLY A 62 -0.66 24.62 2.70
C GLY A 62 -1.67 25.77 2.74
N GLY A 63 -1.18 26.93 3.18
CA GLY A 63 -1.92 28.17 3.31
C GLY A 63 -1.00 29.26 3.84
N ASP A 64 -1.34 29.88 4.97
CA ASP A 64 -0.42 30.76 5.68
C ASP A 64 0.66 29.92 6.38
N PRO A 65 1.94 30.03 5.98
CA PRO A 65 3.02 29.21 6.54
C PRO A 65 3.33 29.49 8.02
N SER A 66 2.78 30.56 8.60
CA SER A 66 2.91 30.86 10.04
C SER A 66 2.00 30.02 10.92
N ILE A 67 0.95 29.42 10.35
CA ILE A 67 -0.01 28.59 11.10
C ILE A 67 0.69 27.32 11.55
N ASN A 68 0.64 27.03 12.84
CA ASN A 68 1.26 25.87 13.48
C ASN A 68 2.79 25.75 13.30
N ALA A 69 3.52 26.82 12.93
CA ALA A 69 4.96 26.76 12.64
C ALA A 69 5.79 26.23 13.84
N ASP A 70 5.48 26.61 15.06
CA ASP A 70 6.18 26.10 16.24
C ASP A 70 5.92 24.62 16.49
N LEU A 71 4.71 24.16 16.18
CA LEU A 71 4.35 22.75 16.27
C LEU A 71 5.04 21.91 15.19
N VAL A 72 5.17 22.46 13.98
CA VAL A 72 5.96 21.84 12.90
C VAL A 72 7.41 21.62 13.36
N LYS A 73 8.05 22.64 13.95
CA LYS A 73 9.42 22.53 14.50
C LYS A 73 9.53 21.45 15.58
N ALA A 74 8.54 21.40 16.47
CA ALA A 74 8.52 20.42 17.56
C ALA A 74 8.36 18.97 17.03
N LEU A 75 7.52 18.76 16.01
CA LEU A 75 7.32 17.46 15.37
C LEU A 75 8.55 17.04 14.55
N GLU A 76 9.18 17.96 13.84
CA GLU A 76 10.43 17.71 13.12
C GLU A 76 11.56 17.30 14.07
N ALA A 77 11.73 18.05 15.18
CA ALA A 77 12.69 17.70 16.21
C ALA A 77 12.43 16.30 16.83
N ALA A 78 11.15 15.90 16.92
CA ALA A 78 10.73 14.57 17.34
C ALA A 78 10.81 13.51 16.22
N ARG A 79 11.28 13.85 15.01
CA ARG A 79 11.36 13.00 13.82
C ARG A 79 10.01 12.40 13.39
N VAL A 80 8.93 13.11 13.63
CA VAL A 80 7.60 12.75 13.12
C VAL A 80 7.56 13.07 11.63
N PRO A 81 7.18 12.12 10.75
CA PRO A 81 7.01 12.39 9.34
C PRO A 81 5.94 13.47 9.13
N ILE A 82 6.29 14.54 8.40
CA ILE A 82 5.36 15.62 8.05
C ILE A 82 5.27 15.65 6.53
N VAL A 83 4.07 15.50 5.98
CA VAL A 83 3.82 15.58 4.54
C VAL A 83 3.15 16.91 4.23
N PRO A 84 3.81 17.83 3.49
CA PRO A 84 3.18 19.04 3.03
C PRO A 84 2.16 18.73 1.92
N ILE A 85 0.98 19.32 2.02
CA ILE A 85 -0.15 19.17 1.10
C ILE A 85 -0.40 20.54 0.45
N VAL A 86 -0.26 20.62 -0.86
CA VAL A 86 -0.46 21.87 -1.61
C VAL A 86 -1.41 21.62 -2.77
N PRO A 87 -2.38 22.51 -3.04
CA PRO A 87 -3.23 22.38 -4.22
C PRO A 87 -2.40 22.35 -5.51
N ALA A 88 -2.85 21.62 -6.52
CA ALA A 88 -2.21 21.60 -7.83
C ALA A 88 -2.04 23.03 -8.37
N GLY A 89 -0.80 23.39 -8.76
CA GLY A 89 -0.44 24.73 -9.18
C GLY A 89 -0.12 25.73 -8.06
N GLY A 90 -0.23 25.34 -6.80
CA GLY A 90 0.14 26.17 -5.65
C GLY A 90 1.66 26.33 -5.49
N SER A 91 2.07 27.41 -4.84
CA SER A 91 3.50 27.69 -4.55
C SER A 91 3.89 27.14 -3.19
N VAL A 92 4.76 26.14 -3.18
CA VAL A 92 5.27 25.50 -1.94
C VAL A 92 5.92 26.55 -1.03
N ALA A 93 6.80 27.39 -1.57
CA ALA A 93 7.53 28.39 -0.80
C ALA A 93 6.63 29.46 -0.16
N ALA A 94 5.44 29.70 -0.72
CA ALA A 94 4.49 30.67 -0.18
C ALA A 94 3.48 30.06 0.80
N MET A 95 3.28 28.75 0.75
CA MET A 95 2.17 28.06 1.44
C MET A 95 2.63 27.10 2.54
N VAL A 96 3.93 26.85 2.64
CA VAL A 96 4.48 25.81 3.54
C VAL A 96 5.60 26.42 4.40
N PRO A 97 5.69 26.10 5.70
CA PRO A 97 6.80 26.53 6.55
C PRO A 97 8.16 26.14 5.98
N ALA A 98 9.16 27.01 6.15
CA ALA A 98 10.49 26.83 5.59
C ALA A 98 11.16 25.51 6.06
N GLU A 99 10.86 25.07 7.26
CA GLU A 99 11.38 23.86 7.89
C GLU A 99 11.06 22.59 7.08
N ILE A 100 9.85 22.55 6.51
CA ILE A 100 9.38 21.38 5.75
C ILE A 100 9.27 21.65 4.24
N ALA A 101 9.68 22.82 3.76
CA ALA A 101 9.62 23.18 2.34
C ALA A 101 10.55 22.33 1.43
N ALA A 102 11.59 21.72 2.01
CA ALA A 102 12.47 20.76 1.32
C ALA A 102 11.93 19.32 1.30
N THR A 103 10.86 19.04 2.03
CA THR A 103 10.21 17.73 2.03
C THR A 103 9.42 17.57 0.73
N ASN A 104 9.32 16.33 0.24
CA ASN A 104 8.53 16.04 -0.94
C ASN A 104 7.05 16.37 -0.68
N VAL A 105 6.48 17.21 -1.53
CA VAL A 105 5.13 17.76 -1.38
C VAL A 105 4.12 16.90 -2.12
N TYR A 106 2.99 16.65 -1.51
CA TYR A 106 1.84 16.06 -2.20
C TYR A 106 0.99 17.15 -2.81
N PHE A 107 0.93 17.20 -4.14
CA PHE A 107 0.05 18.10 -4.87
C PHE A 107 -1.31 17.42 -5.06
N PHE A 108 -2.32 17.88 -4.34
CA PHE A 108 -3.65 17.30 -4.46
C PHE A 108 -4.48 17.99 -5.55
N ASP A 109 -5.29 17.17 -6.25
CA ASP A 109 -6.26 17.66 -7.21
C ASP A 109 -7.55 18.04 -6.46
N PRO A 110 -8.00 19.31 -6.55
CA PRO A 110 -9.27 19.72 -5.94
C PRO A 110 -10.49 18.96 -6.46
N SER A 111 -10.40 18.33 -7.64
CA SER A 111 -11.48 17.49 -8.18
C SER A 111 -11.60 16.12 -7.50
N ASP A 112 -10.57 15.66 -6.77
CA ASP A 112 -10.63 14.48 -5.92
C ASP A 112 -11.41 14.81 -4.64
N THR A 113 -12.73 14.78 -4.72
CA THR A 113 -13.64 15.11 -3.60
C THR A 113 -13.59 14.08 -2.48
N GLN A 114 -13.16 12.85 -2.77
CA GLN A 114 -13.06 11.78 -1.77
C GLN A 114 -11.72 11.74 -1.05
N ARG A 115 -10.74 12.52 -1.52
CA ARG A 115 -9.38 12.59 -0.94
C ARG A 115 -8.69 11.22 -0.84
N ASP A 116 -8.94 10.32 -1.81
CA ASP A 116 -8.36 8.97 -1.83
C ASP A 116 -6.82 9.00 -1.84
N GLY A 117 -6.22 9.84 -2.69
CA GLY A 117 -4.79 10.00 -2.76
C GLY A 117 -4.18 10.60 -1.47
N LEU A 118 -4.86 11.58 -0.86
CA LEU A 118 -4.45 12.18 0.40
C LEU A 118 -4.50 11.16 1.55
N THR A 119 -5.55 10.36 1.61
CA THR A 119 -5.69 9.29 2.60
C THR A 119 -4.61 8.21 2.42
N ALA A 120 -4.29 7.84 1.18
CA ALA A 120 -3.20 6.90 0.90
C ALA A 120 -1.85 7.42 1.41
N VAL A 121 -1.54 8.71 1.19
CA VAL A 121 -0.32 9.38 1.69
C VAL A 121 -0.28 9.39 3.22
N ALA A 122 -1.41 9.65 3.89
CA ALA A 122 -1.50 9.57 5.35
C ALA A 122 -1.18 8.16 5.86
N LEU A 123 -1.76 7.13 5.25
CA LEU A 123 -1.51 5.73 5.62
C LEU A 123 -0.05 5.30 5.34
N GLU A 124 0.56 5.80 4.26
CA GLU A 124 1.99 5.59 3.97
C GLU A 124 2.88 6.25 5.03
N ALA A 125 2.56 7.48 5.43
CA ALA A 125 3.32 8.21 6.45
C ALA A 125 3.20 7.54 7.84
N LEU A 126 2.04 6.96 8.16
CA LEU A 126 1.81 6.16 9.37
C LEU A 126 2.45 4.76 9.30
N GLY A 127 2.99 4.34 8.14
CA GLY A 127 3.53 3.00 7.94
C GLY A 127 2.47 1.90 7.82
N LEU A 128 1.21 2.26 7.56
CA LEU A 128 0.09 1.34 7.34
C LEU A 128 0.01 0.85 5.90
N LEU A 129 0.51 1.64 4.95
CA LEU A 129 0.73 1.26 3.56
C LEU A 129 2.21 1.34 3.21
N ARG A 130 2.65 0.49 2.30
CA ARG A 130 3.99 0.59 1.75
C ARG A 130 4.12 1.82 0.86
N ARG A 131 5.30 2.45 0.83
CA ARG A 131 5.56 3.64 0.00
C ARG A 131 5.64 3.33 -1.48
N GLN A 132 6.06 2.10 -1.84
CA GLN A 132 6.06 1.66 -3.23
C GLN A 132 4.63 1.41 -3.69
N ARG A 133 4.20 2.18 -4.68
CA ARG A 133 2.86 2.15 -5.26
C ARG A 133 2.90 1.33 -6.54
N ARG A 134 2.65 0.02 -6.46
CA ARG A 134 2.86 -0.89 -7.58
C ARG A 134 1.56 -1.29 -8.25
N VAL A 135 1.50 -1.02 -9.54
CA VAL A 135 0.34 -1.29 -10.38
C VAL A 135 0.74 -2.17 -11.56
N PHE A 136 -0.07 -3.18 -11.83
CA PHE A 136 0.06 -4.04 -12.98
C PHE A 136 -1.05 -3.72 -13.99
N ILE A 137 -0.69 -3.35 -15.24
CA ILE A 137 -1.67 -3.12 -16.30
C ILE A 137 -1.73 -4.35 -17.21
N SER A 138 -2.85 -5.06 -17.14
CA SER A 138 -3.15 -6.21 -18.01
C SER A 138 -4.03 -5.77 -19.17
N TYR A 139 -3.55 -6.01 -20.40
CA TYR A 139 -4.22 -5.55 -21.60
C TYR A 139 -3.95 -6.46 -22.80
N ARG A 140 -4.78 -6.34 -23.82
CA ARG A 140 -4.54 -7.00 -25.12
C ARG A 140 -3.94 -6.03 -26.12
N ARG A 141 -2.73 -6.32 -26.63
CA ARG A 141 -1.96 -5.41 -27.48
C ARG A 141 -2.72 -4.85 -28.69
N ASN A 142 -3.51 -5.70 -29.35
CA ASN A 142 -4.20 -5.33 -30.57
C ASN A 142 -5.42 -4.41 -30.34
N ASP A 143 -5.92 -4.37 -29.08
CA ASP A 143 -7.20 -3.73 -28.81
C ASP A 143 -7.07 -2.44 -28.00
N SER A 144 -6.11 -2.39 -27.06
CA SER A 144 -6.04 -1.33 -26.04
C SER A 144 -4.62 -0.88 -25.70
N ARG A 145 -3.66 -1.03 -26.62
CA ARG A 145 -2.25 -0.67 -26.38
C ARG A 145 -2.09 0.81 -26.09
N GLU A 146 -2.75 1.68 -26.84
CA GLU A 146 -2.63 3.14 -26.72
C GLU A 146 -3.16 3.62 -25.37
N ALA A 147 -4.29 3.09 -24.92
CA ALA A 147 -4.84 3.36 -23.60
C ALA A 147 -3.93 2.80 -22.48
N ALA A 148 -3.33 1.63 -22.67
CA ALA A 148 -2.42 1.04 -21.70
C ALA A 148 -1.15 1.89 -21.50
N VAL A 149 -0.54 2.36 -22.59
CA VAL A 149 0.63 3.25 -22.55
C VAL A 149 0.26 4.59 -21.92
N GLN A 150 -0.89 5.17 -22.27
CA GLN A 150 -1.36 6.41 -21.69
C GLN A 150 -1.56 6.28 -20.17
N LEU A 151 -2.17 5.20 -19.69
CA LEU A 151 -2.35 4.94 -18.26
C LEU A 151 -1.00 4.70 -17.55
N HIS A 152 -0.08 4.00 -18.20
CA HIS A 152 1.28 3.83 -17.68
C HIS A 152 1.95 5.19 -17.43
N ASP A 153 1.93 6.08 -18.42
CA ASP A 153 2.58 7.40 -18.33
C ASP A 153 1.92 8.27 -17.26
N GLU A 154 0.59 8.28 -17.20
CA GLU A 154 -0.19 9.08 -16.26
C GLU A 154 -0.04 8.60 -14.80
N LEU A 155 -0.04 7.29 -14.57
CA LEU A 155 0.18 6.72 -13.25
C LEU A 155 1.63 6.90 -12.80
N SER A 156 2.60 6.69 -13.71
CA SER A 156 4.02 6.91 -13.42
C SER A 156 4.32 8.36 -13.05
N ALA A 157 3.70 9.32 -13.73
CA ALA A 157 3.80 10.75 -13.40
C ALA A 157 3.27 11.08 -11.98
N ARG A 158 2.42 10.22 -11.42
CA ARG A 158 1.87 10.32 -10.06
C ARG A 158 2.59 9.43 -9.03
N GLY A 159 3.77 8.92 -9.37
CA GLY A 159 4.63 8.17 -8.47
C GLY A 159 4.28 6.69 -8.32
N PHE A 160 3.47 6.13 -9.21
CA PHE A 160 3.28 4.68 -9.28
C PHE A 160 4.43 3.99 -10.02
N ASP A 161 4.88 2.86 -9.52
CA ASP A 161 5.72 1.89 -10.22
C ASP A 161 4.78 0.99 -11.05
N VAL A 162 4.65 1.34 -12.33
CA VAL A 162 3.67 0.71 -13.23
C VAL A 162 4.35 -0.34 -14.06
N PHE A 163 3.91 -1.58 -13.93
CA PHE A 163 4.33 -2.67 -14.81
C PHE A 163 3.34 -2.84 -15.98
N LEU A 164 3.88 -2.74 -17.18
CA LEU A 164 3.13 -2.97 -18.42
C LEU A 164 3.63 -4.27 -19.05
N ASP A 165 2.77 -5.26 -19.10
CA ASP A 165 3.01 -6.69 -19.41
C ASP A 165 4.12 -7.01 -20.44
N THR A 166 4.45 -6.16 -21.37
CA THR A 166 5.34 -6.55 -22.47
C THR A 166 6.56 -5.64 -22.69
N HIS A 167 6.60 -4.49 -22.01
CA HIS A 167 7.69 -3.53 -22.17
C HIS A 167 8.84 -3.76 -21.19
N ASP A 168 8.55 -4.36 -20.02
CA ASP A 168 9.47 -4.36 -18.87
C ASP A 168 10.22 -5.69 -18.68
N ILE A 169 10.01 -6.67 -19.60
CA ILE A 169 10.70 -7.96 -19.50
C ILE A 169 11.96 -7.96 -20.35
N ILE A 170 13.09 -8.23 -19.69
CA ILE A 170 14.41 -8.29 -20.32
C ILE A 170 14.47 -9.49 -21.28
N PRO A 171 14.94 -9.31 -22.53
CA PRO A 171 15.12 -10.43 -23.44
C PRO A 171 16.04 -11.50 -22.84
N GLY A 172 15.54 -12.74 -22.78
CA GLY A 172 16.28 -13.88 -22.22
C GLY A 172 15.77 -14.36 -20.86
N ASP A 173 14.98 -13.58 -20.15
CA ASP A 173 14.31 -14.03 -18.93
C ASP A 173 13.15 -15.00 -19.26
N LEU A 174 12.86 -15.88 -18.28
CA LEU A 174 11.67 -16.72 -18.34
C LEU A 174 10.44 -15.82 -18.14
N PHE A 175 9.85 -15.41 -19.26
CA PHE A 175 8.74 -14.45 -19.32
C PHE A 175 7.68 -14.69 -18.26
N GLN A 176 7.26 -15.95 -18.10
CA GLN A 176 6.18 -16.33 -17.20
C GLN A 176 6.54 -16.15 -15.72
N GLU A 177 7.77 -16.50 -15.33
CA GLU A 177 8.23 -16.36 -13.94
C GLU A 177 8.38 -14.88 -13.55
N MET A 178 8.88 -14.05 -14.48
CA MET A 178 9.00 -12.62 -14.25
C MET A 178 7.63 -11.95 -14.11
N LEU A 179 6.70 -12.29 -15.00
CA LEU A 179 5.34 -11.80 -14.97
C LEU A 179 4.64 -12.10 -13.64
N TRP A 180 4.77 -13.35 -13.18
CA TRP A 180 4.16 -13.76 -11.91
C TRP A 180 4.80 -13.10 -10.70
N HIS A 181 6.11 -12.92 -10.73
CA HIS A 181 6.85 -12.20 -9.70
C HIS A 181 6.39 -10.75 -9.60
N ARG A 182 6.22 -10.06 -10.73
CA ARG A 182 5.69 -8.69 -10.77
C ARG A 182 4.23 -8.64 -10.30
N LEU A 183 3.42 -9.59 -10.69
CA LEU A 183 2.03 -9.69 -10.25
C LEU A 183 1.94 -9.91 -8.73
N ALA A 184 2.73 -10.83 -8.15
CA ALA A 184 2.77 -11.05 -6.71
C ALA A 184 3.16 -9.80 -5.93
N ASP A 185 3.96 -8.92 -6.54
CA ASP A 185 4.46 -7.70 -5.93
C ASP A 185 3.57 -6.47 -6.19
N CYS A 186 2.54 -6.55 -7.02
CA CYS A 186 1.67 -5.42 -7.27
C CYS A 186 0.61 -5.22 -6.17
N ASP A 187 0.11 -3.99 -6.05
CA ASP A 187 -0.97 -3.63 -5.12
C ASP A 187 -2.34 -3.78 -5.77
N VAL A 188 -2.43 -3.39 -7.05
CA VAL A 188 -3.67 -3.38 -7.84
C VAL A 188 -3.35 -3.84 -9.25
N VAL A 189 -4.29 -4.58 -9.85
CA VAL A 189 -4.29 -4.89 -11.28
C VAL A 189 -5.30 -3.99 -11.97
N ILE A 190 -4.86 -3.26 -13.00
CA ILE A 190 -5.75 -2.57 -13.94
C ILE A 190 -5.94 -3.47 -15.15
N MET A 191 -7.18 -3.85 -15.41
CA MET A 191 -7.54 -4.73 -16.52
C MET A 191 -8.29 -3.95 -17.59
N LEU A 192 -7.71 -3.86 -18.79
CA LEU A 192 -8.39 -3.27 -19.95
C LEU A 192 -9.28 -4.33 -20.61
N ASP A 193 -10.54 -4.38 -20.18
CA ASP A 193 -11.51 -5.41 -20.53
C ASP A 193 -12.16 -5.10 -21.88
N THR A 194 -11.51 -5.56 -22.96
CA THR A 194 -12.02 -5.50 -24.34
C THR A 194 -12.79 -6.77 -24.67
N VAL A 195 -13.59 -6.73 -25.77
CA VAL A 195 -14.41 -7.88 -26.23
C VAL A 195 -13.58 -9.17 -26.35
N ASP A 196 -12.36 -9.04 -26.85
CA ASP A 196 -11.47 -10.18 -27.09
C ASP A 196 -10.43 -10.41 -25.98
N TYR A 197 -10.49 -9.69 -24.86
CA TYR A 197 -9.52 -9.78 -23.77
C TYR A 197 -9.30 -11.24 -23.32
N PHE A 198 -10.37 -11.99 -23.08
CA PHE A 198 -10.32 -13.41 -22.68
C PHE A 198 -10.03 -14.39 -23.83
N GLY A 199 -9.80 -13.90 -25.05
CA GLY A 199 -9.33 -14.73 -26.16
C GLY A 199 -7.91 -15.27 -25.94
N SER A 200 -7.10 -14.62 -25.11
CA SER A 200 -5.77 -15.06 -24.73
C SER A 200 -5.78 -16.05 -23.56
N LYS A 201 -4.99 -17.12 -23.64
CA LYS A 201 -4.75 -18.04 -22.51
C LYS A 201 -4.06 -17.33 -21.35
N TRP A 202 -3.21 -16.36 -21.64
CA TRP A 202 -2.43 -15.58 -20.71
C TRP A 202 -3.30 -14.73 -19.77
N THR A 203 -4.19 -13.92 -20.35
CA THR A 203 -5.08 -13.04 -19.56
C THR A 203 -5.95 -13.80 -18.57
N LYS A 204 -6.38 -15.03 -18.92
CA LYS A 204 -7.13 -15.90 -18.01
C LYS A 204 -6.28 -16.39 -16.83
N GLN A 205 -5.00 -16.71 -17.08
CA GLN A 205 -4.10 -17.20 -16.04
C GLN A 205 -3.67 -16.08 -15.09
N GLU A 206 -3.35 -14.90 -15.61
CA GLU A 206 -3.01 -13.70 -14.84
C GLU A 206 -4.15 -13.31 -13.90
N LEU A 207 -5.35 -13.23 -14.47
CA LEU A 207 -6.54 -12.90 -13.69
C LEU A 207 -6.84 -13.93 -12.59
N GLY A 208 -6.76 -15.24 -12.92
CA GLY A 208 -6.97 -16.30 -11.94
C GLY A 208 -5.97 -16.24 -10.79
N ARG A 209 -4.72 -15.87 -11.05
CA ARG A 209 -3.69 -15.70 -10.03
C ARG A 209 -3.89 -14.45 -9.18
N SER A 210 -4.22 -13.31 -9.81
CA SER A 210 -4.53 -12.07 -9.08
C SER A 210 -5.64 -12.31 -8.05
N LEU A 211 -6.70 -13.00 -8.47
CA LEU A 211 -7.81 -13.35 -7.59
C LEU A 211 -7.39 -14.32 -6.49
N ALA A 212 -6.57 -15.34 -6.83
CA ALA A 212 -6.06 -16.31 -5.85
C ALA A 212 -5.11 -15.69 -4.82
N GLN A 213 -4.47 -14.57 -5.15
CA GLN A 213 -3.59 -13.79 -4.26
C GLN A 213 -4.31 -12.65 -3.54
N GLY A 214 -5.62 -12.54 -3.67
CA GLY A 214 -6.42 -11.46 -3.05
C GLY A 214 -6.14 -10.06 -3.60
N ILE A 215 -5.51 -9.95 -4.80
CA ILE A 215 -5.20 -8.67 -5.42
C ILE A 215 -6.48 -8.10 -6.03
N HIS A 216 -6.81 -6.87 -5.67
CA HIS A 216 -7.98 -6.19 -6.21
C HIS A 216 -7.74 -5.75 -7.66
N ILE A 217 -8.82 -5.78 -8.46
CA ILE A 217 -8.77 -5.52 -9.90
C ILE A 217 -9.64 -4.32 -10.24
N LEU A 218 -9.07 -3.31 -10.88
CA LEU A 218 -9.83 -2.25 -11.53
C LEU A 218 -10.06 -2.61 -12.99
N ARG A 219 -11.32 -2.86 -13.35
CA ARG A 219 -11.71 -3.20 -14.72
C ARG A 219 -12.13 -1.95 -15.47
N ILE A 220 -11.47 -1.69 -16.58
CA ILE A 220 -11.87 -0.66 -17.52
C ILE A 220 -12.56 -1.36 -18.71
N VAL A 221 -13.87 -1.30 -18.74
CA VAL A 221 -14.70 -2.07 -19.70
C VAL A 221 -14.97 -1.24 -20.95
N TRP A 222 -14.61 -1.79 -22.10
CA TRP A 222 -14.75 -1.15 -23.39
C TRP A 222 -16.21 -0.93 -23.77
N PRO A 223 -16.52 0.09 -24.63
CA PRO A 223 -17.88 0.35 -25.09
C PRO A 223 -18.49 -0.85 -25.81
N GLY A 224 -19.76 -1.13 -25.52
CA GLY A 224 -20.49 -2.25 -26.16
C GLY A 224 -20.14 -3.64 -25.63
N HIS A 225 -19.24 -3.73 -24.63
CA HIS A 225 -18.90 -4.97 -23.96
C HIS A 225 -19.59 -5.06 -22.59
N ALA A 226 -20.17 -6.21 -22.28
CA ALA A 226 -20.75 -6.46 -20.97
C ALA A 226 -19.70 -7.08 -20.03
N PRO A 227 -19.54 -6.57 -18.79
CA PRO A 227 -18.59 -7.12 -17.85
C PRO A 227 -18.82 -8.61 -17.58
N THR A 228 -17.76 -9.40 -17.55
CA THR A 228 -17.84 -10.82 -17.22
C THR A 228 -18.24 -11.00 -15.76
N ARG A 229 -19.19 -11.89 -15.44
CA ARG A 229 -19.81 -12.04 -14.11
C ARG A 229 -18.92 -12.66 -13.01
N HIS A 230 -17.69 -13.07 -13.33
CA HIS A 230 -16.87 -13.92 -12.44
C HIS A 230 -15.75 -13.23 -11.66
N LEU A 231 -15.81 -11.92 -11.44
CA LEU A 231 -14.75 -11.19 -10.77
C LEU A 231 -15.23 -10.59 -9.44
N SER A 232 -15.12 -11.36 -8.35
CA SER A 232 -15.65 -10.99 -7.03
C SER A 232 -14.90 -9.82 -6.35
N LEU A 233 -13.63 -9.60 -6.67
CA LEU A 233 -12.80 -8.54 -6.09
C LEU A 233 -12.52 -7.43 -7.11
N SER A 234 -13.47 -7.11 -7.99
CA SER A 234 -13.25 -6.10 -9.01
C SER A 234 -14.20 -4.91 -8.86
N GLU A 235 -13.65 -3.72 -9.09
CA GLU A 235 -14.42 -2.52 -9.43
C GLU A 235 -14.42 -2.29 -10.93
N THR A 236 -15.40 -1.55 -11.42
CA THR A 236 -15.60 -1.36 -12.86
C THR A 236 -15.75 0.11 -13.22
N VAL A 237 -14.96 0.56 -14.19
CA VAL A 237 -15.17 1.79 -14.95
C VAL A 237 -15.72 1.39 -16.29
N GLN A 238 -17.00 1.70 -16.57
CA GLN A 238 -17.64 1.41 -17.85
C GLN A 238 -17.42 2.56 -18.81
N LEU A 239 -16.73 2.31 -19.92
CA LEU A 239 -16.50 3.33 -20.95
C LEU A 239 -17.70 3.48 -21.87
N ALA A 240 -18.04 4.73 -22.19
CA ALA A 240 -18.89 5.10 -23.31
C ALA A 240 -18.03 5.28 -24.58
N ALA A 241 -18.66 5.27 -25.76
CA ALA A 241 -17.92 5.49 -27.02
C ALA A 241 -17.24 6.88 -27.06
N ALA A 242 -17.79 7.89 -26.39
CA ALA A 242 -17.24 9.24 -26.31
C ALA A 242 -15.99 9.34 -25.40
N ASP A 243 -15.71 8.32 -24.58
CA ASP A 243 -14.57 8.29 -23.68
C ASP A 243 -13.27 7.84 -24.38
N LEU A 244 -13.37 7.46 -25.65
CA LEU A 244 -12.24 7.06 -26.49
C LEU A 244 -12.13 7.99 -27.70
N ASP A 245 -10.91 8.43 -28.00
CA ASP A 245 -10.63 9.14 -29.26
C ASP A 245 -10.44 8.20 -30.44
N GLY A 246 -10.11 8.76 -31.62
CA GLY A 246 -9.88 7.99 -32.85
C GLY A 246 -8.69 7.02 -32.77
N ASP A 247 -7.73 7.29 -31.86
CA ASP A 247 -6.56 6.47 -31.59
C ASP A 247 -6.76 5.53 -30.39
N LYS A 248 -7.99 5.39 -29.88
CA LYS A 248 -8.35 4.58 -28.71
C LYS A 248 -7.69 5.04 -27.40
N ARG A 249 -7.35 6.31 -27.29
CA ARG A 249 -6.88 6.92 -26.04
C ARG A 249 -8.07 7.32 -25.19
N LEU A 250 -7.88 7.24 -23.88
CA LEU A 250 -8.89 7.59 -22.89
C LEU A 250 -9.03 9.12 -22.76
N ALA A 251 -10.24 9.58 -22.57
CA ALA A 251 -10.52 10.98 -22.25
C ALA A 251 -9.90 11.38 -20.89
N PRO A 252 -9.48 12.64 -20.70
CA PRO A 252 -8.84 13.09 -19.45
C PRO A 252 -9.68 12.83 -18.18
N ALA A 253 -11.01 12.97 -18.27
CA ALA A 253 -11.90 12.68 -17.15
C ALA A 253 -11.88 11.21 -16.72
N VAL A 254 -11.80 10.29 -17.70
CA VAL A 254 -11.66 8.84 -17.42
C VAL A 254 -10.33 8.53 -16.76
N ILE A 255 -9.25 9.17 -17.22
CA ILE A 255 -7.92 8.98 -16.61
C ILE A 255 -7.95 9.41 -15.15
N SER A 256 -8.52 10.58 -14.85
CA SER A 256 -8.65 11.06 -13.47
C SER A 256 -9.47 10.08 -12.61
N GLU A 257 -10.59 9.57 -13.12
CA GLU A 257 -11.38 8.55 -12.45
C GLU A 257 -10.60 7.27 -12.18
N VAL A 258 -9.88 6.76 -13.18
CA VAL A 258 -9.05 5.54 -13.06
C VAL A 258 -7.97 5.73 -12.00
N VAL A 259 -7.29 6.89 -11.96
CA VAL A 259 -6.27 7.19 -10.96
C VAL A 259 -6.85 7.21 -9.55
N CYS A 260 -7.95 7.94 -9.32
CA CYS A 260 -8.60 7.99 -8.00
C CYS A 260 -9.06 6.60 -7.53
N ARG A 261 -9.70 5.82 -8.41
CA ARG A 261 -10.11 4.44 -8.07
C ARG A 261 -8.94 3.51 -7.82
N THR A 262 -7.82 3.70 -8.53
CA THR A 262 -6.59 2.90 -8.30
C THR A 262 -6.04 3.15 -6.89
N GLU A 263 -6.00 4.39 -6.40
CA GLU A 263 -5.57 4.71 -5.04
C GLU A 263 -6.50 4.08 -3.99
N SER A 264 -7.80 4.21 -4.17
CA SER A 264 -8.79 3.61 -3.27
C SER A 264 -8.68 2.09 -3.21
N LEU A 265 -8.61 1.43 -4.38
CA LEU A 265 -8.46 -0.02 -4.47
C LEU A 265 -7.14 -0.50 -3.89
N ARG A 266 -6.05 0.25 -4.11
CA ARG A 266 -4.73 -0.06 -3.56
C ARG A 266 -4.77 -0.20 -2.04
N SER A 267 -5.32 0.78 -1.37
CA SER A 267 -5.41 0.79 0.09
C SER A 267 -6.19 -0.42 0.61
N ARG A 268 -7.33 -0.73 0.00
CA ARG A 268 -8.16 -1.91 0.36
C ARG A 268 -7.48 -3.24 0.03
N SER A 269 -6.81 -3.34 -1.12
CA SER A 269 -6.09 -4.54 -1.54
C SER A 269 -4.94 -4.87 -0.58
N VAL A 270 -4.11 -3.90 -0.25
CA VAL A 270 -3.01 -4.07 0.69
C VAL A 270 -3.54 -4.42 2.09
N ALA A 271 -4.62 -3.76 2.54
CA ALA A 271 -5.23 -4.02 3.84
C ALA A 271 -5.78 -5.44 3.95
N SER A 272 -6.52 -5.92 2.94
CA SER A 272 -7.10 -7.28 2.96
C SER A 272 -6.02 -8.34 2.93
N ARG A 273 -5.02 -8.22 2.07
CA ARG A 273 -3.89 -9.16 1.96
C ARG A 273 -3.05 -9.19 3.23
N HIS A 274 -2.79 -8.03 3.85
CA HIS A 274 -2.10 -7.97 5.14
C HIS A 274 -2.90 -8.74 6.21
N ARG A 275 -4.22 -8.55 6.25
CA ARG A 275 -5.09 -9.26 7.20
C ARG A 275 -5.11 -10.77 6.96
N GLU A 276 -5.07 -11.21 5.71
CA GLU A 276 -4.98 -12.64 5.35
C GLU A 276 -3.67 -13.26 5.83
N ILE A 277 -2.53 -12.60 5.60
CA ILE A 277 -1.22 -13.07 6.08
C ILE A 277 -1.21 -13.13 7.61
N ALA A 278 -1.66 -12.07 8.28
CA ALA A 278 -1.73 -12.01 9.74
C ALA A 278 -2.66 -13.09 10.32
N GLY A 279 -3.83 -13.26 9.70
CA GLY A 279 -4.81 -14.28 10.12
C GLY A 279 -4.28 -15.70 9.95
N ALA A 280 -3.66 -16.01 8.81
CA ALA A 280 -3.06 -17.31 8.56
C ALA A 280 -1.95 -17.63 9.58
N LEU A 281 -1.04 -16.67 9.81
CA LEU A 281 0.01 -16.84 10.81
C LEU A 281 -0.56 -17.11 12.21
N ARG A 282 -1.54 -16.30 12.62
CA ARG A 282 -2.19 -16.44 13.93
C ARG A 282 -2.80 -17.83 14.12
N VAL A 283 -3.56 -18.30 13.15
CA VAL A 283 -4.21 -19.62 13.20
C VAL A 283 -3.18 -20.73 13.37
N GLU A 284 -2.07 -20.69 12.63
CA GLU A 284 -1.02 -21.70 12.73
C GLU A 284 -0.27 -21.64 14.07
N ILE A 285 0.03 -20.45 14.59
CA ILE A 285 0.65 -20.28 15.91
C ILE A 285 -0.26 -20.83 17.01
N GLU A 286 -1.55 -20.49 17.02
CA GLU A 286 -2.52 -20.99 18.00
C GLU A 286 -2.71 -22.53 17.88
N ARG A 287 -2.68 -23.08 16.66
CA ARG A 287 -2.75 -24.54 16.41
C ARG A 287 -1.56 -25.28 17.01
N LEU A 288 -0.38 -24.70 17.00
CA LEU A 288 0.82 -25.27 17.63
C LEU A 288 0.85 -25.10 19.16
N GLY A 289 -0.14 -24.42 19.75
CA GLY A 289 -0.20 -24.13 21.17
C GLY A 289 0.55 -22.87 21.60
N GLY A 290 0.97 -22.04 20.63
CA GLY A 290 1.47 -20.70 20.89
C GLY A 290 0.36 -19.71 21.23
N LYS A 291 0.72 -18.47 21.53
CA LYS A 291 -0.22 -17.39 21.91
C LYS A 291 -0.05 -16.20 21.00
N PHE A 292 -1.16 -15.63 20.55
CA PHE A 292 -1.25 -14.31 20.00
C PHE A 292 -1.55 -13.32 21.14
N GLU A 293 -0.69 -12.34 21.36
CA GLU A 293 -0.79 -11.39 22.48
C GLU A 293 -1.37 -10.05 22.08
N GLY A 294 -1.29 -9.70 20.79
CA GLY A 294 -1.85 -8.46 20.27
C GLY A 294 -1.15 -7.96 19.01
N ILE A 295 -1.62 -6.82 18.54
CA ILE A 295 -1.02 -6.07 17.43
C ILE A 295 -0.47 -4.76 18.00
N GLY A 296 0.81 -4.52 17.78
CA GLY A 296 1.50 -3.29 18.19
C GLY A 296 1.66 -2.28 17.04
N ALA A 297 2.50 -1.29 17.26
CA ALA A 297 2.89 -0.32 16.26
C ALA A 297 3.40 -1.01 14.99
N HIS A 298 3.26 -0.34 13.83
CA HIS A 298 3.60 -0.89 12.51
C HIS A 298 2.90 -2.22 12.18
N ARG A 299 1.74 -2.48 12.82
CA ARG A 299 0.96 -3.72 12.70
C ARG A 299 1.75 -4.99 13.02
N ALA A 300 2.81 -4.86 13.82
CA ALA A 300 3.58 -5.98 14.31
C ALA A 300 2.75 -6.86 15.24
N MET A 301 2.77 -8.17 15.01
CA MET A 301 2.06 -9.15 15.81
C MET A 301 2.99 -9.62 16.94
N ALA A 302 2.59 -9.41 18.18
CA ALA A 302 3.27 -9.98 19.34
C ALA A 302 2.80 -11.43 19.55
N LEU A 303 3.73 -12.37 19.51
CA LEU A 303 3.49 -13.81 19.59
C LEU A 303 4.40 -14.43 20.66
N THR A 304 3.93 -15.50 21.31
CA THR A 304 4.76 -16.38 22.13
C THR A 304 4.58 -17.82 21.67
N LEU A 305 5.68 -18.49 21.29
CA LEU A 305 5.70 -19.85 20.80
C LEU A 305 5.66 -20.86 21.98
N PRO A 306 5.32 -22.13 21.73
CA PRO A 306 5.31 -23.18 22.78
C PRO A 306 6.68 -23.43 23.42
N ASN A 307 7.77 -23.19 22.69
CA ASN A 307 9.15 -23.26 23.18
C ASN A 307 9.57 -22.07 24.05
N GLY A 308 8.65 -21.10 24.28
CA GLY A 308 8.90 -19.89 25.06
C GLY A 308 9.50 -18.73 24.25
N LEU A 309 9.79 -18.91 22.97
CA LEU A 309 10.30 -17.84 22.10
C LEU A 309 9.25 -16.73 21.95
N ALA A 310 9.61 -15.52 22.34
CA ALA A 310 8.81 -14.30 22.13
C ALA A 310 9.18 -13.69 20.78
N VAL A 311 8.20 -13.53 19.90
CA VAL A 311 8.40 -13.09 18.51
C VAL A 311 7.58 -11.84 18.23
N GLN A 312 8.16 -10.92 17.44
CA GLN A 312 7.47 -9.80 16.83
C GLN A 312 7.42 -10.01 15.32
N ALA A 313 6.27 -10.48 14.82
CA ALA A 313 6.08 -10.80 13.42
C ALA A 313 5.48 -9.60 12.66
N TYR A 314 6.07 -9.28 11.52
CA TYR A 314 5.64 -8.20 10.63
C TYR A 314 5.08 -8.80 9.33
N PRO A 315 3.75 -8.91 9.18
CA PRO A 315 3.14 -9.31 7.91
C PRO A 315 3.45 -8.29 6.81
N VAL A 316 3.97 -8.78 5.69
CA VAL A 316 4.36 -7.94 4.55
C VAL A 316 3.62 -8.38 3.29
N VAL A 317 2.98 -7.43 2.62
CA VAL A 317 2.34 -7.62 1.32
C VAL A 317 3.33 -7.35 0.21
N GLY A 318 3.43 -8.26 -0.75
CA GLY A 318 4.34 -8.19 -1.88
C GLY A 318 5.64 -8.97 -1.65
N VAL A 319 6.64 -8.68 -2.47
CA VAL A 319 7.93 -9.38 -2.47
C VAL A 319 8.88 -8.78 -1.44
N PRO A 320 9.40 -9.54 -0.49
CA PRO A 320 10.38 -9.06 0.47
C PRO A 320 11.69 -8.62 -0.20
N THR A 321 12.32 -7.59 0.37
CA THR A 321 13.62 -7.07 -0.04
C THR A 321 14.55 -6.97 1.17
N ALA A 322 15.87 -6.86 0.93
CA ALA A 322 16.84 -6.61 1.98
C ALA A 322 16.56 -5.30 2.74
N GLU A 323 16.05 -4.28 2.05
CA GLU A 323 15.62 -3.01 2.65
C GLU A 323 14.48 -3.21 3.65
N LEU A 324 13.46 -4.02 3.28
CA LEU A 324 12.36 -4.35 4.19
C LEU A 324 12.82 -5.16 5.40
N LEU A 325 13.78 -6.07 5.25
CA LEU A 325 14.37 -6.79 6.38
C LEU A 325 15.06 -5.84 7.35
N ASN A 326 15.86 -4.89 6.82
CA ASN A 326 16.50 -3.87 7.62
C ASN A 326 15.47 -2.95 8.31
N ASP A 327 14.40 -2.54 7.62
CA ASP A 327 13.32 -1.73 8.18
C ASP A 327 12.61 -2.46 9.34
N VAL A 328 12.34 -3.77 9.21
CA VAL A 328 11.75 -4.60 10.28
C VAL A 328 12.70 -4.69 11.48
N HIS A 329 14.00 -4.90 11.25
CA HIS A 329 15.00 -4.92 12.31
C HIS A 329 15.04 -3.60 13.08
N GLU A 330 15.11 -2.46 12.38
CA GLU A 330 15.15 -1.14 13.03
C GLU A 330 13.87 -0.82 13.81
N LYS A 331 12.69 -1.19 13.28
CA LYS A 331 11.40 -1.04 13.97
C LYS A 331 11.35 -1.87 15.26
N ALA A 332 11.79 -3.12 15.20
CA ALA A 332 11.84 -3.99 16.37
C ALA A 332 12.82 -3.47 17.42
N ARG A 333 14.00 -3.00 16.99
CA ARG A 333 14.98 -2.38 17.88
C ARG A 333 14.45 -1.12 18.57
N ALA A 334 13.69 -0.31 17.84
CA ALA A 334 13.08 0.90 18.38
C ALA A 334 11.95 0.61 19.38
N SER A 335 11.25 -0.52 19.26
CA SER A 335 10.21 -0.93 20.21
C SER A 335 10.79 -1.30 21.59
N GLY A 336 12.01 -1.84 21.64
CA GLY A 336 12.71 -2.18 22.86
C GLY A 336 12.08 -3.29 23.70
N ASP A 337 11.15 -4.07 23.15
CA ASP A 337 10.42 -5.12 23.86
C ASP A 337 11.18 -6.46 23.94
N GLY A 338 12.35 -6.56 23.31
CA GLY A 338 13.23 -7.72 23.35
C GLY A 338 12.71 -8.95 22.62
N ARG A 339 11.64 -8.81 21.80
CA ARG A 339 11.09 -9.89 20.99
C ARG A 339 11.92 -10.09 19.73
N PHE A 340 12.02 -11.35 19.29
CA PHE A 340 12.72 -11.69 18.06
C PHE A 340 11.93 -11.21 16.82
N PRO A 341 12.49 -10.34 15.96
CA PRO A 341 11.77 -9.84 14.81
C PRO A 341 11.77 -10.83 13.65
N CYS A 342 10.63 -10.99 13.00
CA CYS A 342 10.54 -11.68 11.73
C CYS A 342 9.57 -10.98 10.75
N LEU A 343 9.94 -10.97 9.49
CA LEU A 343 9.11 -10.59 8.37
C LEU A 343 8.37 -11.83 7.87
N VAL A 344 7.04 -11.75 7.75
CA VAL A 344 6.21 -12.86 7.29
C VAL A 344 5.49 -12.48 6.00
N TYR A 345 5.62 -13.32 4.97
CA TYR A 345 5.14 -13.00 3.62
C TYR A 345 4.49 -14.19 2.92
N ASP A 346 3.65 -13.90 1.93
CA ASP A 346 3.15 -14.91 1.00
C ASP A 346 4.16 -15.14 -0.14
N HIS A 347 4.61 -16.36 -0.32
CA HIS A 347 5.64 -16.73 -1.30
C HIS A 347 5.07 -17.07 -2.68
N HIS A 348 3.75 -17.16 -2.83
CA HIS A 348 3.13 -17.53 -4.10
C HIS A 348 3.45 -16.50 -5.21
N GLY A 349 3.91 -16.99 -6.35
CA GLY A 349 4.28 -16.16 -7.50
C GLY A 349 5.69 -15.55 -7.42
N ILE A 350 6.39 -15.61 -6.29
CA ILE A 350 7.78 -15.18 -6.21
C ILE A 350 8.67 -16.15 -7.00
N ARG A 351 9.51 -15.61 -7.89
CA ARG A 351 10.40 -16.42 -8.74
C ARG A 351 11.43 -17.21 -7.92
N PRO A 352 11.81 -18.42 -8.36
CA PRO A 352 12.75 -19.29 -7.62
C PRO A 352 14.11 -18.63 -7.32
N ALA A 353 14.66 -17.85 -8.27
CA ALA A 353 15.91 -17.15 -8.06
C ALA A 353 15.83 -16.10 -6.93
N TRP A 354 14.67 -15.43 -6.78
CA TRP A 354 14.45 -14.49 -5.67
C TRP A 354 14.28 -15.21 -4.34
N MET A 355 13.58 -16.36 -4.34
CA MET A 355 13.47 -17.20 -3.15
C MET A 355 14.84 -17.70 -2.66
N ALA A 356 15.70 -18.12 -3.59
CA ALA A 356 17.08 -18.49 -3.27
C ALA A 356 17.89 -17.31 -2.69
N HIS A 357 17.67 -16.10 -3.21
CA HIS A 357 18.28 -14.88 -2.66
C HIS A 357 17.79 -14.58 -1.22
N LEU A 358 16.50 -14.70 -0.94
CA LEU A 358 15.97 -14.52 0.42
C LEU A 358 16.53 -15.57 1.39
N GLN A 359 16.62 -16.82 0.98
CA GLN A 359 17.24 -17.89 1.78
C GLN A 359 18.73 -17.63 2.06
N TRP A 360 19.45 -17.08 1.06
CA TRP A 360 20.85 -16.69 1.26
C TRP A 360 20.96 -15.53 2.26
N LEU A 361 20.14 -14.49 2.15
CA LEU A 361 20.09 -13.40 3.14
C LEU A 361 19.79 -13.94 4.55
N ASP A 362 18.82 -14.82 4.67
CA ASP A 362 18.39 -15.42 5.93
C ASP A 362 19.48 -16.30 6.58
N SER A 363 20.39 -16.85 5.77
CA SER A 363 21.56 -17.60 6.27
C SER A 363 22.70 -16.72 6.80
N LEU A 364 22.69 -15.43 6.46
CA LEU A 364 23.73 -14.47 6.87
C LEU A 364 23.27 -13.49 7.94
N ILE A 365 21.98 -13.18 7.96
CA ILE A 365 21.36 -12.22 8.89
C ILE A 365 20.75 -13.02 10.04
N THR A 366 21.23 -12.79 11.26
CA THR A 366 20.76 -13.48 12.47
C THR A 366 19.77 -12.66 13.28
N GLU A 367 19.72 -11.35 13.04
CA GLU A 367 18.95 -10.40 13.85
C GLU A 367 17.49 -10.29 13.42
N VAL A 368 17.16 -10.73 12.19
CA VAL A 368 15.79 -10.74 11.64
C VAL A 368 15.64 -11.87 10.62
N ARG A 369 14.48 -12.51 10.58
CA ARG A 369 14.19 -13.59 9.64
C ARG A 369 13.12 -13.22 8.64
N ALA A 370 13.21 -13.79 7.42
CA ALA A 370 12.17 -13.71 6.39
C ALA A 370 11.49 -15.08 6.25
N LEU A 371 10.26 -15.19 6.74
CA LEU A 371 9.53 -16.44 6.84
C LEU A 371 8.31 -16.46 5.92
N LYS A 372 8.10 -17.58 5.23
CA LYS A 372 6.87 -17.79 4.46
C LYS A 372 5.70 -18.02 5.43
N VAL A 373 4.57 -17.40 5.17
CA VAL A 373 3.42 -17.43 6.08
C VAL A 373 2.99 -18.87 6.43
N PHE A 374 3.05 -19.82 5.49
CA PHE A 374 2.63 -21.20 5.70
C PHE A 374 3.67 -22.07 6.44
N ASP A 375 4.93 -21.65 6.45
CA ASP A 375 6.03 -22.37 7.12
C ASP A 375 6.42 -21.70 8.45
N ALA A 376 6.10 -20.40 8.62
CA ALA A 376 6.60 -19.53 9.69
C ALA A 376 6.35 -20.12 11.10
N ALA A 377 5.16 -20.62 11.37
CA ALA A 377 4.82 -21.15 12.69
C ALA A 377 5.68 -22.38 13.05
N TRP A 378 5.92 -23.27 12.09
CA TRP A 378 6.73 -24.47 12.26
C TRP A 378 8.22 -24.14 12.39
N GLU A 379 8.72 -23.23 11.53
CA GLU A 379 10.11 -22.80 11.59
C GLU A 379 10.43 -22.12 12.92
N LEU A 380 9.54 -21.24 13.42
CA LEU A 380 9.69 -20.58 14.71
C LEU A 380 9.57 -21.54 15.90
N ALA A 381 8.68 -22.53 15.85
CA ALA A 381 8.53 -23.53 16.91
C ALA A 381 9.71 -24.50 17.00
N ALA A 382 10.37 -24.78 15.88
CA ALA A 382 11.56 -25.62 15.80
C ALA A 382 12.88 -24.84 16.05
N TRP A 383 12.79 -23.55 16.32
CA TRP A 383 13.98 -22.73 16.53
C TRP A 383 14.58 -22.97 17.91
N ASP A 384 15.79 -23.50 17.93
CA ASP A 384 16.65 -23.55 19.11
C ASP A 384 17.42 -22.21 19.17
N SER A 385 17.11 -21.38 20.14
CA SER A 385 17.72 -20.06 20.41
C SER A 385 19.16 -20.17 20.89
#